data_a9424113dd9a0d71f5fe4f4f1a9d9e5b
#
_entry.id   a9424113dd9a0d71f5fe4f4f1a9d9e5b
#
_cell.length_a   1.000
_cell.length_b   1.000
_cell.length_c   1.000
_cell.angle_alpha   90.00
_cell.angle_beta   90.00
_cell.angle_gamma   90.00
#
_symmetry.space_group_name_H-M   'P 1'
#
loop_
_entity.id
_entity.type
_entity.pdbx_description
1 polymer ?
#
loop_
_entity_poly.entity_id
_entity_poly.type
_entity_poly.pdbx_seq_one_letter_code
_entity_poly.pdbx_strand_id
1 'polypeptide(L)'
;MMLTNRQLLILQLIIQLYTETLEPVGSKKLMEVAELPFSSATIRNEMMKLEELGYLEKNHTSSGRVPSNKGYRYYIDNILPRQKQPVSLSVRNQIREVFQQSTLEIQDVFRLSADILSTLTNYTAISFGPEVKTATLSGFRLVRLNPNQVMAIVVISNGLVENKVYTIPGMIDDTDLDKVVRIINDELIGVPLDIVAKRLKTDLPILMNRYMNSQIQIVKVIQEMMNRFENDRMHVAGRRYLLNYFDHHANVDHLKGIYQLMDDQTKLHQLVTNENQDIQIRLGSEMDHPLLGDFSLVTASYQTPNQDTGLIALLGPKNMPYSNVLSIVKGLKEELATTIEDYYRNL
;
A
#
# COMPACT_ATOMS: atom_id res chain seq x y z
N MET A 1 28.54 18.16 0.82
CA MET A 1 29.88 17.76 0.29
C MET A 1 29.64 16.62 -0.68
N MET A 2 30.09 16.69 -1.93
CA MET A 2 29.94 15.58 -2.89
C MET A 2 30.99 14.51 -2.60
N LEU A 3 30.59 13.22 -2.59
CA LEU A 3 31.49 12.11 -2.49
C LEU A 3 32.33 11.98 -3.78
N THR A 4 33.58 11.56 -3.65
CA THR A 4 34.44 11.22 -4.80
C THR A 4 33.92 9.96 -5.50
N ASN A 5 34.25 9.77 -6.78
CA ASN A 5 33.84 8.56 -7.53
C ASN A 5 34.25 7.27 -6.81
N ARG A 6 35.40 7.27 -6.14
CA ARG A 6 35.89 6.11 -5.35
C ARG A 6 35.01 5.87 -4.13
N GLN A 7 34.64 6.91 -3.41
CA GLN A 7 33.74 6.84 -2.25
C GLN A 7 32.33 6.39 -2.65
N LEU A 8 31.83 6.88 -3.77
CA LEU A 8 30.57 6.44 -4.34
C LEU A 8 30.56 4.95 -4.63
N LEU A 9 31.60 4.46 -5.31
CA LEU A 9 31.75 3.04 -5.64
C LEU A 9 31.83 2.17 -4.37
N ILE A 10 32.65 2.57 -3.39
CA ILE A 10 32.79 1.84 -2.13
C ILE A 10 31.47 1.82 -1.35
N LEU A 11 30.78 2.95 -1.23
CA LEU A 11 29.48 3.03 -0.54
C LEU A 11 28.44 2.13 -1.23
N GLN A 12 28.36 2.17 -2.56
CA GLN A 12 27.46 1.32 -3.35
C GLN A 12 27.74 -0.17 -3.08
N LEU A 13 28.99 -0.60 -3.16
CA LEU A 13 29.39 -2.00 -2.95
C LEU A 13 29.12 -2.46 -1.51
N ILE A 14 29.37 -1.60 -0.52
CA ILE A 14 29.03 -1.92 0.88
C ILE A 14 27.53 -2.13 1.04
N ILE A 15 26.70 -1.25 0.47
CA ILE A 15 25.25 -1.39 0.54
C ILE A 15 24.78 -2.68 -0.16
N GLN A 16 25.30 -2.99 -1.34
CA GLN A 16 24.96 -4.22 -2.07
C GLN A 16 25.32 -5.47 -1.26
N LEU A 17 26.57 -5.57 -0.81
CA LEU A 17 27.03 -6.72 -0.03
C LEU A 17 26.30 -6.87 1.29
N TYR A 18 26.05 -5.77 1.99
CA TYR A 18 25.30 -5.80 3.24
C TYR A 18 23.83 -6.22 3.02
N THR A 19 23.21 -5.80 1.92
CA THR A 19 21.86 -6.23 1.54
C THR A 19 21.80 -7.75 1.30
N GLU A 20 22.84 -8.32 0.69
CA GLU A 20 22.88 -9.75 0.36
C GLU A 20 23.23 -10.63 1.56
N THR A 21 24.13 -10.18 2.44
CA THR A 21 24.73 -11.03 3.48
C THR A 21 24.25 -10.72 4.89
N LEU A 22 23.72 -9.52 5.13
CA LEU A 22 23.41 -8.97 6.46
C LEU A 22 24.62 -8.89 7.40
N GLU A 23 25.82 -9.07 6.87
CA GLU A 23 27.07 -9.04 7.63
C GLU A 23 27.83 -7.74 7.43
N PRO A 24 28.48 -7.19 8.48
CA PRO A 24 29.35 -6.03 8.34
C PRO A 24 30.44 -6.27 7.29
N VAL A 25 30.63 -5.31 6.39
CA VAL A 25 31.52 -5.43 5.23
C VAL A 25 32.91 -4.93 5.58
N GLY A 26 33.91 -5.79 5.42
CA GLY A 26 35.35 -5.46 5.59
C GLY A 26 36.04 -5.12 4.27
N SER A 27 37.17 -4.36 4.33
CA SER A 27 37.95 -3.97 3.14
C SER A 27 38.49 -5.14 2.33
N LYS A 28 38.79 -6.27 2.98
CA LYS A 28 39.27 -7.50 2.29
C LYS A 28 38.13 -8.13 1.47
N LYS A 29 36.92 -8.25 2.07
CA LYS A 29 35.75 -8.80 1.38
C LYS A 29 35.37 -7.94 0.16
N LEU A 30 35.46 -6.60 0.28
CA LEU A 30 35.19 -5.69 -0.86
C LEU A 30 36.21 -5.92 -2.01
N MET A 31 37.47 -6.11 -1.69
CA MET A 31 38.53 -6.35 -2.69
C MET A 31 38.32 -7.69 -3.42
N GLU A 32 37.93 -8.74 -2.68
CA GLU A 32 37.71 -10.08 -3.23
C GLU A 32 36.51 -10.17 -4.16
N VAL A 33 35.41 -9.52 -3.78
CA VAL A 33 34.12 -9.63 -4.52
C VAL A 33 34.07 -8.70 -5.73
N ALA A 34 34.66 -7.51 -5.65
CA ALA A 34 34.49 -6.48 -6.67
C ALA A 34 35.69 -6.29 -7.59
N GLU A 35 36.75 -7.12 -7.47
CA GLU A 35 37.98 -7.00 -8.25
C GLU A 35 38.48 -5.56 -8.38
N LEU A 36 38.43 -4.82 -7.27
CA LEU A 36 38.70 -3.39 -7.26
C LEU A 36 40.17 -3.12 -7.58
N PRO A 37 40.50 -2.12 -8.39
CA PRO A 37 41.88 -1.75 -8.71
C PRO A 37 42.56 -0.96 -7.57
N PHE A 38 42.19 -1.23 -6.31
CA PHE A 38 42.68 -0.54 -5.12
C PHE A 38 43.18 -1.52 -4.08
N SER A 39 44.21 -1.14 -3.34
CA SER A 39 44.68 -1.94 -2.22
C SER A 39 43.69 -1.95 -1.06
N SER A 40 43.68 -3.03 -0.26
CA SER A 40 42.85 -3.12 0.96
C SER A 40 43.08 -1.95 1.92
N ALA A 41 44.30 -1.42 2.00
CA ALA A 41 44.63 -0.24 2.80
C ALA A 41 43.95 1.03 2.25
N THR A 42 43.90 1.21 0.93
CA THR A 42 43.20 2.32 0.28
C THR A 42 41.72 2.25 0.55
N ILE A 43 41.09 1.06 0.35
CA ILE A 43 39.68 0.85 0.62
C ILE A 43 39.35 1.15 2.08
N ARG A 44 40.17 0.67 3.02
CA ARG A 44 39.99 0.92 4.45
C ARG A 44 40.02 2.41 4.79
N ASN A 45 40.94 3.19 4.19
CA ASN A 45 40.99 4.62 4.39
C ASN A 45 39.75 5.35 3.87
N GLU A 46 39.23 4.95 2.70
CA GLU A 46 37.98 5.54 2.19
C GLU A 46 36.77 5.13 3.03
N MET A 47 36.73 3.90 3.55
CA MET A 47 35.68 3.48 4.50
C MET A 47 35.72 4.30 5.80
N MET A 48 36.92 4.62 6.32
CA MET A 48 37.06 5.50 7.50
C MET A 48 36.53 6.91 7.20
N LYS A 49 36.83 7.49 6.03
CA LYS A 49 36.28 8.80 5.63
C LYS A 49 34.75 8.76 5.48
N LEU A 50 34.20 7.70 4.91
CA LEU A 50 32.74 7.53 4.80
C LEU A 50 32.09 7.39 6.18
N GLU A 51 32.74 6.76 7.14
CA GLU A 51 32.32 6.69 8.54
C GLU A 51 32.38 8.09 9.21
N GLU A 52 33.50 8.81 9.07
CA GLU A 52 33.63 10.21 9.57
C GLU A 52 32.57 11.15 9.00
N LEU A 53 32.21 10.96 7.73
CA LEU A 53 31.14 11.70 7.06
C LEU A 53 29.72 11.21 7.46
N GLY A 54 29.63 10.14 8.23
CA GLY A 54 28.39 9.55 8.73
C GLY A 54 27.59 8.72 7.72
N TYR A 55 28.20 8.28 6.62
CA TYR A 55 27.55 7.39 5.63
C TYR A 55 27.66 5.91 6.00
N LEU A 56 28.66 5.56 6.81
CA LEU A 56 28.88 4.22 7.35
C LEU A 56 28.93 4.28 8.87
N GLU A 57 28.62 3.16 9.50
CA GLU A 57 28.69 2.95 10.94
C GLU A 57 29.56 1.73 11.24
N LYS A 58 30.26 1.78 12.38
CA LYS A 58 31.02 0.66 12.89
C LYS A 58 30.11 -0.25 13.70
N ASN A 59 30.05 -1.50 13.35
CA ASN A 59 29.41 -2.50 14.19
C ASN A 59 30.33 -2.79 15.41
N HIS A 60 29.76 -2.72 16.60
CA HIS A 60 30.53 -2.89 17.88
C HIS A 60 31.26 -4.24 18.01
N THR A 61 30.81 -5.26 17.28
CA THR A 61 31.33 -6.63 17.36
C THR A 61 32.32 -7.00 16.26
N SER A 62 32.54 -6.13 15.25
CA SER A 62 33.39 -6.44 14.09
C SER A 62 34.22 -5.26 13.61
N SER A 63 35.29 -5.55 12.83
CA SER A 63 36.08 -4.53 12.13
C SER A 63 35.40 -4.03 10.85
N GLY A 64 34.26 -4.62 10.45
CA GLY A 64 33.47 -4.25 9.28
C GLY A 64 32.65 -2.97 9.48
N ARG A 65 32.09 -2.49 8.39
CA ARG A 65 31.18 -1.34 8.38
C ARG A 65 29.82 -1.73 7.84
N VAL A 66 28.78 -1.07 8.35
CA VAL A 66 27.40 -1.18 7.88
C VAL A 66 26.93 0.19 7.37
N PRO A 67 26.01 0.25 6.40
CA PRO A 67 25.45 1.52 5.96
C PRO A 67 24.62 2.19 7.06
N SER A 68 24.83 3.48 7.27
CA SER A 68 23.96 4.30 8.13
C SER A 68 22.66 4.70 7.41
N ASN A 69 21.70 5.26 8.14
CA ASN A 69 20.50 5.87 7.53
C ASN A 69 20.87 6.95 6.50
N LYS A 70 21.89 7.77 6.79
CA LYS A 70 22.43 8.77 5.86
C LYS A 70 23.08 8.13 4.64
N GLY A 71 23.76 6.99 4.80
CA GLY A 71 24.32 6.22 3.70
C GLY A 71 23.26 5.67 2.76
N TYR A 72 22.21 5.05 3.31
CA TYR A 72 21.08 4.59 2.51
C TYR A 72 20.35 5.74 1.79
N ARG A 73 20.10 6.86 2.48
CA ARG A 73 19.46 8.04 1.83
C ARG A 73 20.31 8.55 0.68
N TYR A 74 21.61 8.69 0.90
CA TYR A 74 22.52 9.14 -0.16
C TYR A 74 22.54 8.17 -1.37
N TYR A 75 22.52 6.86 -1.10
CA TYR A 75 22.45 5.82 -2.14
C TYR A 75 21.15 5.96 -2.96
N ILE A 76 20.01 6.09 -2.28
CA ILE A 76 18.69 6.21 -2.91
C ILE A 76 18.61 7.47 -3.78
N ASP A 77 19.10 8.62 -3.29
CA ASP A 77 18.93 9.90 -3.98
C ASP A 77 19.95 10.13 -5.10
N ASN A 78 21.17 9.58 -4.97
CA ASN A 78 22.29 9.94 -5.85
C ASN A 78 22.86 8.80 -6.68
N ILE A 79 22.78 7.56 -6.20
CA ILE A 79 23.38 6.40 -6.86
C ILE A 79 22.31 5.61 -7.62
N LEU A 80 21.24 5.25 -6.95
CA LEU A 80 20.15 4.44 -7.48
C LEU A 80 19.49 5.01 -8.76
N PRO A 81 19.21 6.32 -8.89
CA PRO A 81 18.62 6.89 -10.11
C PRO A 81 19.50 6.77 -11.35
N ARG A 82 20.83 6.60 -11.16
CA ARG A 82 21.78 6.42 -12.26
C ARG A 82 21.83 4.99 -12.76
N GLN A 83 21.30 4.05 -11.98
CA GLN A 83 21.18 2.64 -12.34
C GLN A 83 19.88 2.45 -13.13
N LYS A 84 19.95 2.61 -14.46
CA LYS A 84 18.81 2.30 -15.35
C LYS A 84 18.61 0.77 -15.35
N GLN A 85 17.74 0.27 -14.48
CA GLN A 85 17.27 -1.11 -14.59
C GLN A 85 15.89 -1.10 -15.25
N PRO A 86 15.78 -1.61 -16.48
CA PRO A 86 14.48 -1.82 -17.09
C PRO A 86 13.73 -2.89 -16.28
N VAL A 87 12.41 -2.77 -16.21
CA VAL A 87 11.57 -3.83 -15.68
C VAL A 87 11.84 -5.12 -16.47
N SER A 88 12.21 -6.19 -15.78
CA SER A 88 12.46 -7.48 -16.41
C SER A 88 11.21 -7.94 -17.16
N LEU A 89 11.38 -8.43 -18.39
CA LEU A 89 10.28 -8.96 -19.18
C LEU A 89 9.57 -10.13 -18.46
N SER A 90 10.33 -10.94 -17.71
CA SER A 90 9.74 -12.03 -16.93
C SER A 90 8.83 -11.50 -15.79
N VAL A 91 9.25 -10.47 -15.07
CA VAL A 91 8.44 -9.82 -14.03
C VAL A 91 7.18 -9.20 -14.64
N ARG A 92 7.32 -8.49 -15.78
CA ARG A 92 6.18 -7.88 -16.47
C ARG A 92 5.17 -8.95 -16.93
N ASN A 93 5.64 -10.06 -17.49
CA ASN A 93 4.77 -11.14 -17.92
C ASN A 93 4.04 -11.80 -16.73
N GLN A 94 4.73 -12.04 -15.61
CA GLN A 94 4.11 -12.58 -14.40
C GLN A 94 2.99 -11.66 -13.87
N ILE A 95 3.23 -10.35 -13.84
CA ILE A 95 2.21 -9.37 -13.42
C ILE A 95 1.00 -9.43 -14.38
N ARG A 96 1.27 -9.43 -15.70
CA ARG A 96 0.23 -9.43 -16.73
C ARG A 96 -0.62 -10.70 -16.71
N GLU A 97 -0.02 -11.88 -16.55
CA GLU A 97 -0.74 -13.15 -16.46
C GLU A 97 -1.79 -13.16 -15.35
N VAL A 98 -1.48 -12.55 -14.21
CA VAL A 98 -2.43 -12.48 -13.08
C VAL A 98 -3.61 -11.56 -13.39
N PHE A 99 -3.38 -10.45 -14.11
CA PHE A 99 -4.44 -9.51 -14.47
C PHE A 99 -5.26 -9.91 -15.71
N GLN A 100 -4.77 -10.84 -16.54
CA GLN A 100 -5.47 -11.30 -17.75
C GLN A 100 -6.60 -12.31 -17.49
N GLN A 101 -6.99 -12.57 -16.23
CA GLN A 101 -8.14 -13.40 -15.93
C GLN A 101 -9.43 -12.68 -16.35
N SER A 102 -10.22 -13.33 -17.20
CA SER A 102 -11.35 -12.73 -17.93
C SER A 102 -12.59 -12.33 -17.10
N THR A 103 -12.54 -12.48 -15.78
CA THR A 103 -13.69 -12.22 -14.87
C THR A 103 -13.30 -11.46 -13.62
N LEU A 104 -12.25 -10.63 -13.68
CA LEU A 104 -11.81 -9.84 -12.53
C LEU A 104 -12.76 -8.68 -12.29
N GLU A 105 -13.26 -8.57 -11.06
CA GLU A 105 -13.86 -7.34 -10.55
C GLU A 105 -12.74 -6.33 -10.23
N ILE A 106 -13.05 -5.04 -10.24
CA ILE A 106 -12.04 -3.99 -9.96
C ILE A 106 -11.39 -4.16 -8.58
N GLN A 107 -12.13 -4.66 -7.60
CA GLN A 107 -11.62 -4.96 -6.26
C GLN A 107 -10.59 -6.10 -6.26
N ASP A 108 -10.76 -7.09 -7.14
CA ASP A 108 -9.78 -8.16 -7.31
C ASP A 108 -8.46 -7.62 -7.86
N VAL A 109 -8.51 -6.64 -8.76
CA VAL A 109 -7.30 -6.00 -9.30
C VAL A 109 -6.47 -5.37 -8.18
N PHE A 110 -7.11 -4.69 -7.22
CA PHE A 110 -6.39 -4.09 -6.09
C PHE A 110 -5.83 -5.15 -5.14
N ARG A 111 -6.63 -6.18 -4.82
CA ARG A 111 -6.18 -7.30 -3.99
C ARG A 111 -4.98 -8.01 -4.61
N LEU A 112 -5.09 -8.41 -5.87
CA LEU A 112 -4.04 -9.09 -6.61
C LEU A 112 -2.78 -8.24 -6.75
N SER A 113 -2.90 -6.91 -6.83
CA SER A 113 -1.74 -6.01 -6.85
C SER A 113 -0.89 -6.14 -5.58
N ALA A 114 -1.51 -6.19 -4.40
CA ALA A 114 -0.79 -6.43 -3.15
C ALA A 114 -0.17 -7.84 -3.11
N ASP A 115 -0.93 -8.86 -3.53
CA ASP A 115 -0.47 -10.25 -3.53
C ASP A 115 0.75 -10.46 -4.46
N ILE A 116 0.70 -9.91 -5.68
CA ILE A 116 1.80 -9.96 -6.65
C ILE A 116 3.04 -9.26 -6.08
N LEU A 117 2.87 -8.02 -5.61
CA LEU A 117 3.96 -7.22 -5.08
C LEU A 117 4.64 -7.93 -3.91
N SER A 118 3.84 -8.49 -3.01
CA SER A 118 4.35 -9.25 -1.87
C SER A 118 5.07 -10.54 -2.30
N THR A 119 4.51 -11.27 -3.27
CA THR A 119 5.09 -12.53 -3.76
C THR A 119 6.42 -12.32 -4.46
N LEU A 120 6.52 -11.28 -5.32
CA LEU A 120 7.73 -10.98 -6.07
C LEU A 120 8.86 -10.41 -5.22
N THR A 121 8.52 -9.78 -4.09
CA THR A 121 9.51 -9.08 -3.25
C THR A 121 9.83 -9.79 -1.94
N ASN A 122 8.95 -10.69 -1.48
CA ASN A 122 8.97 -11.29 -0.14
C ASN A 122 8.89 -10.25 1.00
N TYR A 123 8.15 -9.15 0.77
CA TYR A 123 7.87 -8.10 1.74
C TYR A 123 6.37 -7.91 1.93
N THR A 124 6.00 -7.13 2.95
CA THR A 124 4.60 -6.77 3.16
C THR A 124 4.20 -5.71 2.16
N ALA A 125 3.20 -6.01 1.36
CA ALA A 125 2.66 -5.11 0.36
C ALA A 125 1.27 -4.61 0.76
N ILE A 126 0.98 -3.37 0.38
CA ILE A 126 -0.27 -2.69 0.66
C ILE A 126 -0.76 -2.11 -0.66
N SER A 127 -2.03 -2.31 -0.95
CA SER A 127 -2.71 -1.67 -2.07
C SER A 127 -3.92 -0.90 -1.55
N PHE A 128 -4.06 0.35 -1.99
CA PHE A 128 -5.27 1.13 -1.84
C PHE A 128 -5.86 1.39 -3.21
N GLY A 129 -7.09 0.98 -3.40
CA GLY A 129 -7.89 1.39 -4.55
C GLY A 129 -8.05 2.92 -4.58
N PRO A 130 -8.37 3.49 -5.74
CA PRO A 130 -8.41 4.94 -5.91
C PRO A 130 -9.37 5.59 -4.92
N GLU A 131 -8.95 6.74 -4.38
CA GLU A 131 -9.87 7.62 -3.65
C GLU A 131 -10.89 8.17 -4.63
N VAL A 132 -12.10 7.70 -4.52
CA VAL A 132 -13.20 8.14 -5.39
C VAL A 132 -13.81 9.41 -4.80
N LYS A 133 -13.05 10.53 -4.86
CA LYS A 133 -13.51 11.84 -4.35
C LYS A 133 -14.74 12.36 -5.11
N THR A 134 -14.90 11.94 -6.35
CA THR A 134 -15.97 12.37 -7.25
C THR A 134 -17.06 11.33 -7.44
N ALA A 135 -16.90 10.10 -6.89
CA ALA A 135 -17.92 9.08 -7.05
C ALA A 135 -19.20 9.46 -6.33
N THR A 136 -20.29 9.26 -7.05
CA THR A 136 -21.63 9.51 -6.57
C THR A 136 -22.39 8.20 -6.43
N LEU A 137 -23.39 8.20 -5.57
CA LEU A 137 -24.35 7.11 -5.52
C LEU A 137 -25.14 7.07 -6.84
N SER A 138 -25.12 5.94 -7.55
CA SER A 138 -25.87 5.74 -8.80
C SER A 138 -27.17 4.97 -8.57
N GLY A 139 -27.26 4.19 -7.51
CA GLY A 139 -28.48 3.46 -7.19
C GLY A 139 -28.39 2.74 -5.85
N PHE A 140 -29.55 2.59 -5.25
CA PHE A 140 -29.73 1.79 -4.04
C PHE A 140 -30.95 0.88 -4.21
N ARG A 141 -30.84 -0.40 -3.82
CA ARG A 141 -31.94 -1.36 -3.84
C ARG A 141 -31.90 -2.25 -2.59
N LEU A 142 -33.08 -2.67 -2.16
CA LEU A 142 -33.29 -3.71 -1.16
C LEU A 142 -34.07 -4.85 -1.80
N VAL A 143 -33.54 -6.06 -1.66
CA VAL A 143 -34.21 -7.28 -2.16
C VAL A 143 -34.50 -8.17 -0.95
N ARG A 144 -35.77 -8.45 -0.70
CA ARG A 144 -36.17 -9.39 0.36
C ARG A 144 -35.82 -10.81 -0.04
N LEU A 145 -35.04 -11.49 0.80
CA LEU A 145 -34.66 -12.90 0.61
C LEU A 145 -35.60 -13.82 1.36
N ASN A 146 -36.03 -13.43 2.56
CA ASN A 146 -36.97 -14.13 3.40
C ASN A 146 -37.59 -13.13 4.43
N PRO A 147 -38.54 -13.54 5.29
CA PRO A 147 -39.20 -12.62 6.23
C PRO A 147 -38.23 -11.81 7.12
N ASN A 148 -37.06 -12.36 7.42
CA ASN A 148 -36.09 -11.76 8.36
C ASN A 148 -34.80 -11.30 7.66
N GLN A 149 -34.68 -11.41 6.34
CA GLN A 149 -33.44 -11.06 5.64
C GLN A 149 -33.71 -10.25 4.38
N VAL A 150 -32.93 -9.19 4.21
CA VAL A 150 -32.89 -8.39 3.00
C VAL A 150 -31.45 -8.32 2.48
N MET A 151 -31.31 -8.35 1.17
CA MET A 151 -30.05 -8.02 0.51
C MET A 151 -30.11 -6.55 0.10
N ALA A 152 -29.17 -5.75 0.59
CA ALA A 152 -28.99 -4.38 0.16
C ALA A 152 -27.94 -4.35 -0.96
N ILE A 153 -28.23 -3.60 -2.01
CA ILE A 153 -27.37 -3.40 -3.18
C ILE A 153 -27.14 -1.90 -3.35
N VAL A 154 -25.87 -1.50 -3.39
CA VAL A 154 -25.45 -0.12 -3.65
C VAL A 154 -24.64 -0.10 -4.94
N VAL A 155 -24.98 0.81 -5.84
CA VAL A 155 -24.29 1.04 -7.11
C VAL A 155 -23.66 2.42 -7.08
N ILE A 156 -22.41 2.51 -7.47
CA ILE A 156 -21.62 3.75 -7.51
C ILE A 156 -21.32 4.12 -8.97
N SER A 157 -21.13 5.41 -9.23
CA SER A 157 -20.93 5.96 -10.59
C SER A 157 -19.68 5.43 -11.31
N ASN A 158 -18.74 4.85 -10.60
CA ASN A 158 -17.56 4.21 -11.18
C ASN A 158 -17.75 2.72 -11.50
N GLY A 159 -19.00 2.21 -11.48
CA GLY A 159 -19.31 0.82 -11.76
C GLY A 159 -19.14 -0.14 -10.57
N LEU A 160 -18.71 0.34 -9.40
CA LEU A 160 -18.66 -0.49 -8.20
C LEU A 160 -20.08 -0.84 -7.74
N VAL A 161 -20.28 -2.13 -7.45
CA VAL A 161 -21.54 -2.65 -6.90
C VAL A 161 -21.21 -3.42 -5.63
N GLU A 162 -21.79 -2.98 -4.53
CA GLU A 162 -21.72 -3.69 -3.26
C GLU A 162 -23.05 -4.32 -2.93
N ASN A 163 -23.03 -5.54 -2.42
CA ASN A 163 -24.20 -6.21 -1.92
C ASN A 163 -23.93 -6.88 -0.58
N LYS A 164 -24.93 -6.87 0.30
CA LYS A 164 -24.85 -7.57 1.59
C LYS A 164 -26.21 -7.97 2.09
N VAL A 165 -26.25 -9.14 2.73
CA VAL A 165 -27.44 -9.64 3.40
C VAL A 165 -27.46 -9.15 4.85
N TYR A 166 -28.60 -8.57 5.24
CA TYR A 166 -28.87 -8.08 6.59
C TYR A 166 -30.07 -8.81 7.19
N THR A 167 -29.99 -9.06 8.48
CA THR A 167 -31.15 -9.55 9.25
C THR A 167 -31.98 -8.33 9.68
N ILE A 168 -33.27 -8.33 9.34
CA ILE A 168 -34.23 -7.32 9.73
C ILE A 168 -35.33 -7.95 10.58
N PRO A 169 -36.03 -7.18 11.46
CA PRO A 169 -37.20 -7.67 12.14
C PRO A 169 -38.30 -8.06 11.13
N GLY A 170 -38.94 -9.21 11.35
CA GLY A 170 -39.99 -9.71 10.46
C GLY A 170 -41.26 -8.86 10.38
N MET A 171 -41.32 -7.73 11.12
CA MET A 171 -42.47 -6.79 11.12
C MET A 171 -42.36 -5.70 10.04
N ILE A 172 -41.22 -5.64 9.32
CA ILE A 172 -41.06 -4.64 8.23
C ILE A 172 -41.66 -5.26 6.97
N ASP A 173 -42.68 -4.62 6.42
CA ASP A 173 -43.31 -5.05 5.18
C ASP A 173 -42.57 -4.54 3.92
N ASP A 174 -42.94 -5.06 2.74
CA ASP A 174 -42.29 -4.70 1.49
C ASP A 174 -42.61 -3.25 1.10
N THR A 175 -43.77 -2.71 1.50
CA THR A 175 -44.11 -1.31 1.22
C THR A 175 -43.23 -0.34 2.00
N ASP A 176 -42.77 -0.71 3.19
CA ASP A 176 -41.81 0.08 3.97
C ASP A 176 -40.41 -0.01 3.39
N LEU A 177 -39.96 -1.17 2.91
CA LEU A 177 -38.70 -1.31 2.19
C LEU A 177 -38.68 -0.46 0.91
N ASP A 178 -39.78 -0.48 0.14
CA ASP A 178 -39.90 0.33 -1.09
C ASP A 178 -39.87 1.83 -0.80
N LYS A 179 -40.49 2.29 0.31
CA LYS A 179 -40.41 3.70 0.74
C LYS A 179 -38.96 4.09 1.07
N VAL A 180 -38.25 3.23 1.79
CA VAL A 180 -36.82 3.47 2.11
C VAL A 180 -35.98 3.59 0.85
N VAL A 181 -36.12 2.64 -0.08
CA VAL A 181 -35.42 2.64 -1.36
C VAL A 181 -35.71 3.93 -2.13
N ARG A 182 -36.99 4.37 -2.18
CA ARG A 182 -37.37 5.60 -2.84
C ARG A 182 -36.74 6.82 -2.20
N ILE A 183 -36.84 6.98 -0.87
CA ILE A 183 -36.25 8.11 -0.15
C ILE A 183 -34.73 8.19 -0.38
N ILE A 184 -34.01 7.07 -0.30
CA ILE A 184 -32.57 7.04 -0.52
C ILE A 184 -32.21 7.42 -1.95
N ASN A 185 -32.93 6.87 -2.93
CA ASN A 185 -32.67 7.18 -4.33
C ASN A 185 -32.99 8.65 -4.65
N ASP A 186 -34.11 9.17 -4.16
CA ASP A 186 -34.53 10.55 -4.41
C ASP A 186 -33.58 11.56 -3.78
N GLU A 187 -33.00 11.25 -2.60
CA GLU A 187 -32.19 12.18 -1.83
C GLU A 187 -30.70 12.04 -2.08
N LEU A 188 -30.23 10.86 -2.49
CA LEU A 188 -28.79 10.55 -2.51
C LEU A 188 -28.24 10.16 -3.88
N ILE A 189 -29.04 9.82 -4.88
CA ILE A 189 -28.54 9.58 -6.25
C ILE A 189 -27.87 10.86 -6.77
N GLY A 190 -26.66 10.70 -7.34
CA GLY A 190 -25.84 11.80 -7.83
C GLY A 190 -25.09 12.58 -6.74
N VAL A 191 -25.28 12.24 -5.46
CA VAL A 191 -24.57 12.89 -4.35
C VAL A 191 -23.21 12.22 -4.15
N PRO A 192 -22.11 12.97 -3.95
CA PRO A 192 -20.80 12.44 -3.61
C PRO A 192 -20.83 11.56 -2.34
N LEU A 193 -20.05 10.47 -2.34
CA LEU A 193 -20.12 9.45 -1.28
C LEU A 193 -19.76 9.98 0.11
N ASP A 194 -18.84 10.92 0.21
CA ASP A 194 -18.48 11.60 1.46
C ASP A 194 -19.66 12.40 2.05
N ILE A 195 -20.42 13.05 1.17
CA ILE A 195 -21.66 13.75 1.54
C ILE A 195 -22.76 12.76 1.89
N VAL A 196 -22.89 11.65 1.14
CA VAL A 196 -23.84 10.57 1.46
C VAL A 196 -23.57 10.04 2.87
N ALA A 197 -22.33 9.70 3.19
CA ALA A 197 -21.95 9.21 4.52
C ALA A 197 -22.28 10.20 5.64
N LYS A 198 -22.13 11.52 5.39
CA LYS A 198 -22.49 12.58 6.33
C LYS A 198 -24.01 12.69 6.50
N ARG A 199 -24.77 12.72 5.39
CA ARG A 199 -26.22 12.84 5.41
C ARG A 199 -26.91 11.62 6.06
N LEU A 200 -26.35 10.43 5.92
CA LEU A 200 -26.79 9.21 6.61
C LEU A 200 -26.65 9.31 8.14
N LYS A 201 -25.75 10.15 8.64
CA LYS A 201 -25.54 10.38 10.09
C LYS A 201 -26.36 11.56 10.62
N THR A 202 -26.77 12.49 9.78
CA THR A 202 -27.39 13.78 10.19
C THR A 202 -28.87 13.87 9.85
N ASP A 203 -29.18 14.19 8.60
CA ASP A 203 -30.53 14.58 8.16
C ASP A 203 -31.39 13.42 7.68
N LEU A 204 -30.81 12.40 7.08
CA LEU A 204 -31.54 11.26 6.56
C LEU A 204 -32.33 10.48 7.64
N PRO A 205 -31.76 10.20 8.84
CA PRO A 205 -32.52 9.60 9.93
C PRO A 205 -33.77 10.40 10.33
N ILE A 206 -33.63 11.74 10.33
CA ILE A 206 -34.72 12.64 10.66
C ILE A 206 -35.83 12.58 9.59
N LEU A 207 -35.39 12.58 8.32
CA LEU A 207 -36.33 12.47 7.18
C LEU A 207 -37.08 11.14 7.19
N MET A 208 -36.36 10.04 7.40
CA MET A 208 -36.97 8.72 7.50
C MET A 208 -37.95 8.60 8.67
N ASN A 209 -37.65 9.20 9.82
CA ASN A 209 -38.55 9.20 10.97
C ASN A 209 -39.91 9.86 10.71
N ARG A 210 -40.05 10.72 9.70
CA ARG A 210 -41.32 11.31 9.31
C ARG A 210 -42.20 10.37 8.50
N TYR A 211 -41.63 9.41 7.83
CA TYR A 211 -42.32 8.54 6.87
C TYR A 211 -42.51 7.10 7.36
N MET A 212 -41.87 6.69 8.45
CA MET A 212 -41.86 5.30 8.89
C MET A 212 -41.79 5.16 10.42
N ASN A 213 -42.39 4.12 10.96
CA ASN A 213 -42.46 3.87 12.42
C ASN A 213 -41.32 2.95 12.99
N SER A 214 -40.42 2.35 12.14
CA SER A 214 -39.53 1.28 12.60
C SER A 214 -38.07 1.34 12.04
N GLN A 215 -37.41 2.48 12.02
CA GLN A 215 -36.42 2.83 10.99
C GLN A 215 -34.95 2.82 11.34
N ILE A 216 -34.59 2.82 12.62
CA ILE A 216 -33.20 2.96 13.09
C ILE A 216 -32.28 1.86 12.53
N GLN A 217 -32.83 0.68 12.25
CA GLN A 217 -32.03 -0.46 11.79
C GLN A 217 -31.62 -0.36 10.32
N ILE A 218 -32.46 0.18 9.44
CA ILE A 218 -32.16 0.29 8.00
C ILE A 218 -31.09 1.37 7.76
N VAL A 219 -31.16 2.47 8.48
CA VAL A 219 -30.13 3.52 8.41
C VAL A 219 -28.77 2.98 8.83
N LYS A 220 -28.72 2.14 9.89
CA LYS A 220 -27.48 1.46 10.29
C LYS A 220 -26.94 0.54 9.20
N VAL A 221 -27.82 -0.23 8.55
CA VAL A 221 -27.47 -1.10 7.41
C VAL A 221 -26.74 -0.31 6.32
N ILE A 222 -27.29 0.83 5.94
CA ILE A 222 -26.71 1.66 4.89
C ILE A 222 -25.40 2.31 5.35
N GLN A 223 -25.34 2.79 6.59
CA GLN A 223 -24.09 3.30 7.18
C GLN A 223 -22.99 2.25 7.19
N GLU A 224 -23.31 1.00 7.57
CA GLU A 224 -22.36 -0.11 7.53
C GLU A 224 -21.89 -0.42 6.11
N MET A 225 -22.80 -0.36 5.12
CA MET A 225 -22.42 -0.53 3.71
C MET A 225 -21.47 0.58 3.26
N MET A 226 -21.82 1.84 3.54
CA MET A 226 -20.97 2.98 3.15
C MET A 226 -19.59 2.93 3.81
N ASN A 227 -19.50 2.54 5.08
CA ASN A 227 -18.23 2.34 5.75
C ASN A 227 -17.38 1.22 5.10
N ARG A 228 -18.03 0.21 4.51
CA ARG A 228 -17.32 -0.86 3.79
C ARG A 228 -16.71 -0.39 2.49
N PHE A 229 -17.40 0.47 1.73
CA PHE A 229 -16.81 1.05 0.51
C PHE A 229 -15.47 1.76 0.78
N GLU A 230 -15.31 2.35 1.96
CA GLU A 230 -14.03 2.91 2.37
C GLU A 230 -13.04 1.81 2.75
N ASN A 231 -13.53 0.73 3.38
CA ASN A 231 -12.70 -0.32 3.97
C ASN A 231 -12.22 -1.35 2.93
N ASP A 232 -13.04 -1.70 1.96
CA ASP A 232 -12.71 -2.76 0.97
C ASP A 232 -11.72 -2.28 -0.11
N ARG A 233 -11.28 -1.02 -0.05
CA ARG A 233 -10.23 -0.48 -0.93
C ARG A 233 -8.80 -0.77 -0.47
N MET A 234 -8.62 -1.26 0.76
CA MET A 234 -7.30 -1.57 1.30
C MET A 234 -7.05 -3.06 1.36
N HIS A 235 -5.96 -3.50 0.77
CA HIS A 235 -5.47 -4.86 0.88
C HIS A 235 -4.03 -4.89 1.41
N VAL A 236 -3.77 -5.78 2.36
CA VAL A 236 -2.44 -5.99 2.93
C VAL A 236 -2.05 -7.45 2.71
N ALA A 237 -1.05 -7.68 1.90
CA ALA A 237 -0.50 -8.99 1.60
C ALA A 237 0.87 -9.21 2.26
N GLY A 238 1.23 -10.45 2.49
CA GLY A 238 2.56 -10.81 2.95
C GLY A 238 2.90 -10.41 4.38
N ARG A 239 1.94 -10.22 5.26
CA ARG A 239 2.16 -9.89 6.70
C ARG A 239 3.12 -10.87 7.37
N ARG A 240 3.15 -12.14 6.92
CA ARG A 240 4.07 -13.17 7.42
C ARG A 240 5.56 -12.78 7.24
N TYR A 241 5.87 -12.00 6.22
CA TYR A 241 7.24 -11.57 5.96
C TYR A 241 7.77 -10.59 7.01
N LEU A 242 6.90 -9.91 7.77
CA LEU A 242 7.32 -9.10 8.92
C LEU A 242 8.04 -9.94 9.98
N LEU A 243 7.67 -11.22 10.13
CA LEU A 243 8.30 -12.12 11.09
C LEU A 243 9.76 -12.38 10.79
N ASN A 244 10.19 -12.28 9.53
CA ASN A 244 11.58 -12.51 9.12
C ASN A 244 12.56 -11.44 9.63
N TYR A 245 12.03 -10.29 10.12
CA TYR A 245 12.85 -9.16 10.60
C TYR A 245 12.98 -9.13 12.13
N PHE A 246 12.28 -10.03 12.80
CA PHE A 246 12.35 -10.14 14.24
C PHE A 246 13.23 -11.33 14.61
N ASP A 247 14.45 -11.07 15.10
CA ASP A 247 15.32 -12.08 15.68
C ASP A 247 14.69 -12.72 16.91
N HIS A 248 15.26 -13.84 17.38
CA HIS A 248 14.80 -14.63 18.54
C HIS A 248 14.68 -13.83 19.85
N HIS A 249 15.17 -12.58 19.89
CA HIS A 249 15.06 -11.62 20.99
C HIS A 249 14.08 -10.47 20.71
N ALA A 250 13.26 -10.60 19.64
CA ALA A 250 12.32 -9.55 19.25
C ALA A 250 11.34 -9.27 20.38
N ASN A 251 11.14 -7.99 20.65
CA ASN A 251 10.10 -7.52 21.54
C ASN A 251 8.72 -7.86 20.94
N VAL A 252 8.03 -8.81 21.56
CA VAL A 252 6.70 -9.27 21.12
C VAL A 252 5.70 -8.10 21.04
N ASP A 253 5.85 -7.10 21.91
CA ASP A 253 4.98 -5.91 21.89
C ASP A 253 5.24 -5.02 20.66
N HIS A 254 6.48 -4.93 20.20
CA HIS A 254 6.82 -4.26 18.95
C HIS A 254 6.14 -4.95 17.75
N LEU A 255 6.24 -6.28 17.67
CA LEU A 255 5.59 -7.07 16.63
C LEU A 255 4.08 -6.88 16.65
N LYS A 256 3.44 -7.00 17.84
CA LYS A 256 2.00 -6.75 18.00
C LYS A 256 1.62 -5.35 17.52
N GLY A 257 2.42 -4.33 17.88
CA GLY A 257 2.18 -2.95 17.45
C GLY A 257 2.19 -2.79 15.93
N ILE A 258 3.13 -3.44 15.22
CA ILE A 258 3.17 -3.42 13.76
C ILE A 258 1.96 -4.14 13.15
N TYR A 259 1.56 -5.29 13.71
CA TYR A 259 0.35 -5.98 13.24
C TYR A 259 -0.90 -5.13 13.45
N GLN A 260 -1.04 -4.47 14.59
CA GLN A 260 -2.14 -3.53 14.86
C GLN A 260 -2.14 -2.35 13.88
N LEU A 261 -0.95 -1.83 13.53
CA LEU A 261 -0.82 -0.79 12.51
C LEU A 261 -1.31 -1.28 11.15
N MET A 262 -1.00 -2.54 10.78
CA MET A 262 -1.47 -3.14 9.51
C MET A 262 -2.97 -3.39 9.47
N ASP A 263 -3.64 -3.45 10.61
CA ASP A 263 -5.10 -3.59 10.71
C ASP A 263 -5.81 -2.22 10.80
N ASP A 264 -5.10 -1.14 11.14
CA ASP A 264 -5.65 0.21 11.26
C ASP A 264 -5.56 0.92 9.89
N GLN A 265 -6.63 0.84 9.12
CA GLN A 265 -6.68 1.42 7.77
C GLN A 265 -6.41 2.91 7.72
N THR A 266 -6.92 3.67 8.70
CA THR A 266 -6.74 5.12 8.74
C THR A 266 -5.27 5.49 8.94
N LYS A 267 -4.62 4.86 9.91
CA LYS A 267 -3.19 5.09 10.15
C LYS A 267 -2.33 4.60 9.00
N LEU A 268 -2.69 3.45 8.44
CA LEU A 268 -1.97 2.89 7.31
C LEU A 268 -2.09 3.76 6.06
N HIS A 269 -3.30 4.27 5.78
CA HIS A 269 -3.50 5.23 4.69
C HIS A 269 -2.67 6.51 4.89
N GLN A 270 -2.69 7.11 6.09
CA GLN A 270 -1.85 8.27 6.40
C GLN A 270 -0.36 7.97 6.24
N LEU A 271 0.07 6.77 6.65
CA LEU A 271 1.46 6.34 6.50
C LEU A 271 1.87 6.20 5.03
N VAL A 272 1.01 5.65 4.15
CA VAL A 272 1.37 5.40 2.75
C VAL A 272 1.05 6.55 1.81
N THR A 273 0.25 7.52 2.25
CA THR A 273 -0.09 8.69 1.42
C THR A 273 1.18 9.40 0.97
N ASN A 274 1.26 9.62 -0.32
CA ASN A 274 2.37 10.27 -1.00
C ASN A 274 1.89 11.57 -1.63
N GLU A 275 2.50 12.70 -1.26
CA GLU A 275 2.19 14.01 -1.86
C GLU A 275 2.70 14.12 -3.30
N ASN A 276 3.67 13.30 -3.67
CA ASN A 276 4.23 13.25 -5.02
C ASN A 276 3.57 12.14 -5.84
N GLN A 277 3.26 12.41 -7.10
CA GLN A 277 2.63 11.45 -8.02
C GLN A 277 3.57 10.35 -8.54
N ASP A 278 4.79 10.23 -8.02
CA ASP A 278 5.79 9.26 -8.44
C ASP A 278 6.16 8.30 -7.31
N ILE A 279 7.17 7.48 -7.54
CA ILE A 279 7.66 6.53 -6.55
C ILE A 279 8.47 7.26 -5.48
N GLN A 280 8.14 7.06 -4.22
CA GLN A 280 8.84 7.61 -3.07
C GLN A 280 9.38 6.50 -2.18
N ILE A 281 10.57 6.71 -1.60
CA ILE A 281 11.16 5.83 -0.60
C ILE A 281 11.34 6.63 0.69
N ARG A 282 10.79 6.13 1.79
CA ARG A 282 10.99 6.68 3.14
C ARG A 282 11.69 5.66 4.01
N LEU A 283 12.75 6.09 4.66
CA LEU A 283 13.52 5.29 5.62
C LEU A 283 13.00 5.55 7.03
N GLY A 284 13.06 4.57 7.88
CA GLY A 284 12.73 4.54 9.30
C GLY A 284 12.30 5.85 9.95
N SER A 285 13.26 6.70 10.32
CA SER A 285 13.01 8.00 10.98
C SER A 285 12.20 9.00 10.14
N GLU A 286 12.12 8.82 8.82
CA GLU A 286 11.38 9.71 7.91
C GLU A 286 9.88 9.41 7.88
N MET A 287 9.46 8.29 8.50
CA MET A 287 8.06 7.88 8.58
C MET A 287 7.32 8.43 9.79
N ASP A 288 8.02 9.11 10.69
CA ASP A 288 7.49 9.66 11.95
C ASP A 288 6.64 8.66 12.77
N HIS A 289 7.08 7.38 12.76
CA HIS A 289 6.38 6.31 13.44
C HIS A 289 7.37 5.46 14.27
N PRO A 290 7.19 5.36 15.61
CA PRO A 290 8.17 4.75 16.51
C PRO A 290 8.44 3.26 16.23
N LEU A 291 7.47 2.55 15.68
CA LEU A 291 7.59 1.12 15.37
C LEU A 291 8.34 0.84 14.06
N LEU A 292 8.53 1.85 13.20
CA LEU A 292 9.05 1.65 11.84
C LEU A 292 10.51 2.09 11.68
N GLY A 293 11.23 2.34 12.78
CA GLY A 293 12.62 2.82 12.76
C GLY A 293 13.59 1.96 11.94
N ASP A 294 13.39 0.65 11.88
CA ASP A 294 14.22 -0.30 11.13
C ASP A 294 13.64 -0.70 9.78
N PHE A 295 12.52 -0.12 9.42
CA PHE A 295 11.84 -0.39 8.16
C PHE A 295 12.10 0.69 7.11
N SER A 296 11.76 0.34 5.89
CA SER A 296 11.70 1.22 4.74
C SER A 296 10.35 1.04 4.05
N LEU A 297 9.77 2.13 3.62
CA LEU A 297 8.50 2.17 2.91
C LEU A 297 8.72 2.71 1.50
N VAL A 298 8.40 1.90 0.50
CA VAL A 298 8.37 2.30 -0.90
C VAL A 298 6.91 2.50 -1.29
N THR A 299 6.54 3.69 -1.73
CA THR A 299 5.18 4.01 -2.16
C THR A 299 5.16 4.45 -3.62
N ALA A 300 4.11 4.09 -4.35
CA ALA A 300 3.87 4.56 -5.70
C ALA A 300 2.38 4.87 -5.86
N SER A 301 2.06 5.99 -6.49
CA SER A 301 0.70 6.33 -6.88
C SER A 301 0.45 5.95 -8.34
N TYR A 302 -0.77 5.53 -8.63
CA TYR A 302 -1.28 5.33 -9.98
C TYR A 302 -2.57 6.11 -10.17
N GLN A 303 -2.87 6.49 -11.41
CA GLN A 303 -4.08 7.22 -11.74
C GLN A 303 -5.02 6.34 -12.55
N THR A 304 -6.32 6.53 -12.33
CA THR A 304 -7.38 5.97 -13.17
C THR A 304 -7.71 6.93 -14.31
N PRO A 305 -8.43 6.48 -15.35
CA PRO A 305 -8.92 7.35 -16.42
C PRO A 305 -9.76 8.54 -15.91
N ASN A 306 -10.41 8.37 -14.76
CA ASN A 306 -11.23 9.41 -14.12
C ASN A 306 -10.41 10.37 -13.23
N GLN A 307 -9.07 10.31 -13.29
CA GLN A 307 -8.13 11.10 -12.47
C GLN A 307 -8.16 10.78 -10.96
N ASP A 308 -8.82 9.72 -10.56
CA ASP A 308 -8.75 9.23 -9.19
C ASP A 308 -7.38 8.58 -8.95
N THR A 309 -6.83 8.75 -7.75
CA THR A 309 -5.49 8.28 -7.41
C THR A 309 -5.58 7.09 -6.46
N GLY A 310 -5.00 5.96 -6.87
CA GLY A 310 -4.75 4.82 -6.00
C GLY A 310 -3.28 4.74 -5.57
N LEU A 311 -3.00 3.92 -4.57
CA LEU A 311 -1.67 3.77 -4.00
C LEU A 311 -1.27 2.29 -3.89
N ILE A 312 -0.02 2.01 -4.19
CA ILE A 312 0.64 0.75 -3.82
C ILE A 312 1.83 1.07 -2.94
N ALA A 313 2.06 0.25 -1.94
CA ALA A 313 3.18 0.43 -1.03
C ALA A 313 3.81 -0.92 -0.65
N LEU A 314 5.09 -0.86 -0.32
CA LEU A 314 5.88 -2.00 0.12
C LEU A 314 6.61 -1.62 1.40
N LEU A 315 6.36 -2.38 2.46
CA LEU A 315 7.06 -2.25 3.74
C LEU A 315 8.04 -3.41 3.89
N GLY A 316 9.30 -3.09 4.06
CA GLY A 316 10.37 -4.04 4.27
C GLY A 316 11.51 -3.44 5.10
N PRO A 317 12.62 -4.15 5.33
CA PRO A 317 13.75 -3.64 6.10
C PRO A 317 14.51 -2.53 5.35
N LYS A 318 15.29 -1.74 6.07
CA LYS A 318 16.13 -0.68 5.48
C LYS A 318 17.16 -1.19 4.47
N ASN A 319 17.55 -2.44 4.59
CA ASN A 319 18.51 -3.10 3.70
C ASN A 319 17.88 -3.85 2.52
N MET A 320 16.69 -3.41 2.04
CA MET A 320 16.09 -3.97 0.82
C MET A 320 16.99 -3.82 -0.41
N PRO A 321 16.90 -4.72 -1.39
CA PRO A 321 17.50 -4.53 -2.71
C PRO A 321 16.70 -3.51 -3.54
N TYR A 322 16.85 -2.22 -3.21
CA TYR A 322 16.03 -1.12 -3.76
C TYR A 322 15.95 -1.12 -5.28
N SER A 323 17.03 -1.46 -5.99
CA SER A 323 17.03 -1.51 -7.46
C SER A 323 16.00 -2.50 -7.99
N ASN A 324 15.99 -3.72 -7.43
CA ASN A 324 15.02 -4.76 -7.80
C ASN A 324 13.59 -4.37 -7.37
N VAL A 325 13.45 -3.89 -6.14
CA VAL A 325 12.16 -3.44 -5.60
C VAL A 325 11.54 -2.35 -6.47
N LEU A 326 12.30 -1.32 -6.84
CA LEU A 326 11.81 -0.24 -7.71
C LEU A 326 11.42 -0.74 -9.10
N SER A 327 12.16 -1.68 -9.66
CA SER A 327 11.83 -2.30 -10.94
C SER A 327 10.47 -3.00 -10.88
N ILE A 328 10.21 -3.78 -9.81
CA ILE A 328 8.93 -4.49 -9.61
C ILE A 328 7.78 -3.49 -9.38
N VAL A 329 7.97 -2.51 -8.48
CA VAL A 329 6.95 -1.49 -8.18
C VAL A 329 6.59 -0.69 -9.43
N LYS A 330 7.57 -0.30 -10.24
CA LYS A 330 7.37 0.41 -11.49
C LYS A 330 6.61 -0.45 -12.50
N GLY A 331 7.01 -1.71 -12.67
CA GLY A 331 6.32 -2.65 -13.57
C GLY A 331 4.87 -2.88 -13.15
N LEU A 332 4.61 -3.06 -11.86
CA LEU A 332 3.25 -3.21 -11.34
C LEU A 332 2.42 -1.94 -11.55
N LYS A 333 2.97 -0.76 -11.27
CA LYS A 333 2.30 0.53 -11.51
C LYS A 333 1.86 0.69 -12.96
N GLU A 334 2.75 0.35 -13.93
CA GLU A 334 2.49 0.45 -15.36
C GLU A 334 1.38 -0.53 -15.80
N GLU A 335 1.46 -1.79 -15.41
CA GLU A 335 0.47 -2.82 -15.78
C GLU A 335 -0.88 -2.58 -15.07
N LEU A 336 -0.86 -2.12 -13.82
CA LEU A 336 -2.07 -1.77 -13.06
C LEU A 336 -2.85 -0.62 -13.73
N ALA A 337 -2.15 0.44 -14.15
CA ALA A 337 -2.78 1.55 -14.87
C ALA A 337 -3.44 1.08 -16.17
N THR A 338 -2.76 0.22 -16.93
CA THR A 338 -3.31 -0.37 -18.17
C THR A 338 -4.52 -1.25 -17.90
N THR A 339 -4.45 -2.12 -16.89
CA THR A 339 -5.55 -3.02 -16.52
C THR A 339 -6.79 -2.25 -16.09
N ILE A 340 -6.61 -1.20 -15.32
CA ILE A 340 -7.73 -0.33 -14.88
C ILE A 340 -8.33 0.42 -16.07
N GLU A 341 -7.50 0.95 -16.98
CA GLU A 341 -7.98 1.61 -18.19
C GLU A 341 -8.81 0.67 -19.06
N ASP A 342 -8.34 -0.57 -19.27
CA ASP A 342 -9.07 -1.58 -20.04
C ASP A 342 -10.37 -1.99 -19.34
N TYR A 343 -10.39 -2.09 -18.01
CA TYR A 343 -11.59 -2.38 -17.24
C TYR A 343 -12.67 -1.29 -17.47
N TYR A 344 -12.31 -0.01 -17.34
CA TYR A 344 -13.24 1.10 -17.53
C TYR A 344 -13.67 1.31 -18.99
N ARG A 345 -12.87 0.87 -19.96
CA ARG A 345 -13.24 0.94 -21.38
C ARG A 345 -14.28 -0.12 -21.77
N ASN A 346 -14.33 -1.23 -21.03
CA ASN A 346 -15.25 -2.35 -21.27
C ASN A 346 -16.52 -2.30 -20.44
N LEU A 347 -16.70 -1.28 -19.58
CA LEU A 347 -17.95 -0.96 -18.90
C LEU A 347 -18.86 -0.09 -19.77
#